data_78a8370d46b410550f741453f2b5ec2f
#
_entry.id   78a8370d46b410550f741453f2b5ec2f
#
_cell.length_a   1.000
_cell.length_b   1.000
_cell.length_c   1.000
_cell.angle_alpha   90.00
_cell.angle_beta   90.00
_cell.angle_gamma   90.00
#
_symmetry.space_group_name_H-M   'P 1'
#
loop_
_entity.id
_entity.type
_entity.pdbx_description
1 polymer ?
#
loop_
_entity_poly.entity_id
_entity_poly.type
_entity_poly.pdbx_seq_one_letter_code
_entity_poly.pdbx_strand_id
1 'polypeptide(L)'
;MTAMRITLLGTGTSQGVPVVGCKCRVCSSTDLKDKRLRTSAFIETGDVKMLIDAGPDLRQQLLRQHIDEVDAILTTHEHKDHIGGIDDIRPVCFLRKSSVQIYGLQRVLNVIHKDYDYAFKPHPYPGVPSLQLCQVKEECFQVKGVTVVPVRVRHLSLPILGYRIGNFGYITDASFISETEMAKLKNLDVLVINALRKEMHYSHFNLEQALGVIRQLEPRRAYLTHVSHDMGLYEEVSKELPEHVFLGYDGLVINVEEKEEKNDLQTQ
;
A
#
# COMPACT_ATOMS: atom_id res chain seq x y z
N MET A 1 -7.96 14.42 18.56
CA MET A 1 -8.32 13.63 17.35
C MET A 1 -7.14 13.65 16.42
N THR A 2 -6.47 12.54 16.23
CA THR A 2 -5.33 12.46 15.33
C THR A 2 -5.88 12.11 13.93
N ALA A 3 -5.97 13.11 13.05
CA ALA A 3 -6.37 12.87 11.65
C ALA A 3 -5.31 12.02 10.96
N MET A 4 -5.72 10.94 10.29
CA MET A 4 -4.81 10.15 9.45
C MET A 4 -4.87 10.67 8.02
N ARG A 5 -3.69 10.89 7.43
CA ARG A 5 -3.53 11.31 6.04
C ARG A 5 -2.85 10.21 5.25
N ILE A 6 -3.47 9.78 4.17
CA ILE A 6 -2.94 8.77 3.27
C ILE A 6 -2.64 9.42 1.91
N THR A 7 -1.44 9.22 1.39
CA THR A 7 -1.07 9.62 0.03
C THR A 7 -0.81 8.37 -0.80
N LEU A 8 -1.56 8.16 -1.88
CA LEU A 8 -1.27 7.10 -2.84
C LEU A 8 -0.04 7.52 -3.68
N LEU A 9 1.12 6.94 -3.39
CA LEU A 9 2.38 7.31 -4.04
C LEU A 9 2.47 6.75 -5.46
N GLY A 10 1.91 5.59 -5.67
CA GLY A 10 1.76 4.91 -6.93
C GLY A 10 0.50 4.05 -6.92
N THR A 11 -0.14 3.92 -8.06
CA THR A 11 -1.42 3.22 -8.21
C THR A 11 -1.40 2.22 -9.36
N GLY A 12 -0.26 2.05 -10.00
CA GLY A 12 -0.07 1.15 -11.13
C GLY A 12 0.34 -0.26 -10.72
N THR A 13 0.10 -1.20 -11.60
CA THR A 13 0.53 -2.59 -11.53
C THR A 13 2.07 -2.71 -11.66
N SER A 14 2.59 -3.93 -11.60
CA SER A 14 4.03 -4.26 -11.61
C SER A 14 4.85 -3.62 -12.74
N GLN A 15 4.23 -3.33 -13.87
CA GLN A 15 4.91 -2.67 -15.02
C GLN A 15 4.77 -1.14 -14.98
N GLY A 16 3.93 -0.60 -14.12
CA GLY A 16 3.51 0.79 -14.16
C GLY A 16 2.67 1.12 -15.41
N VAL A 17 2.25 2.36 -15.54
CA VAL A 17 1.56 2.90 -16.73
C VAL A 17 2.18 4.26 -17.06
N PRO A 18 2.69 4.48 -18.28
CA PRO A 18 2.67 3.60 -19.46
C PRO A 18 3.60 2.40 -19.36
N VAL A 19 3.20 1.31 -19.99
CA VAL A 19 4.05 0.12 -20.15
C VAL A 19 5.08 0.38 -21.25
N VAL A 20 6.32 -0.02 -21.01
CA VAL A 20 7.42 0.17 -21.97
C VAL A 20 7.07 -0.45 -23.33
N GLY A 21 7.13 0.38 -24.37
CA GLY A 21 6.83 -0.03 -25.76
C GLY A 21 5.35 -0.11 -26.12
N CYS A 22 4.42 0.04 -25.15
CA CYS A 22 2.99 0.02 -25.41
C CYS A 22 2.50 1.36 -25.99
N LYS A 23 1.68 1.27 -27.04
CA LYS A 23 1.08 2.44 -27.75
C LYS A 23 -0.44 2.48 -27.66
N CYS A 24 -1.04 1.77 -26.68
CA CYS A 24 -2.47 1.81 -26.48
C CYS A 24 -2.96 3.19 -26.03
N ARG A 25 -4.26 3.44 -26.09
CA ARG A 25 -4.88 4.71 -25.71
C ARG A 25 -4.44 5.20 -24.32
N VAL A 26 -4.40 4.30 -23.33
CA VAL A 26 -4.03 4.63 -21.94
C VAL A 26 -2.55 4.95 -21.82
N CYS A 27 -1.66 4.13 -22.40
CA CYS A 27 -0.22 4.39 -22.35
C CYS A 27 0.19 5.66 -23.11
N SER A 28 -0.58 6.05 -24.14
CA SER A 28 -0.37 7.26 -24.95
C SER A 28 -1.12 8.49 -24.41
N SER A 29 -1.95 8.34 -23.37
CA SER A 29 -2.69 9.44 -22.75
C SER A 29 -1.76 10.54 -22.26
N THR A 30 -2.21 11.79 -22.33
CA THR A 30 -1.52 12.96 -21.73
C THR A 30 -2.04 13.32 -20.34
N ASP A 31 -3.15 12.71 -19.91
CA ASP A 31 -3.67 12.89 -18.55
C ASP A 31 -2.71 12.28 -17.54
N LEU A 32 -2.30 13.08 -16.55
CA LEU A 32 -1.41 12.64 -15.48
C LEU A 32 -2.02 11.54 -14.60
N LYS A 33 -3.36 11.44 -14.54
CA LYS A 33 -4.04 10.38 -13.80
C LYS A 33 -3.98 9.03 -14.48
N ASP A 34 -3.63 8.99 -15.78
CA ASP A 34 -3.33 7.76 -16.51
C ASP A 34 -1.84 7.36 -16.40
N LYS A 35 -0.99 8.20 -15.77
CA LYS A 35 0.40 7.88 -15.51
C LYS A 35 0.54 7.34 -14.09
N ARG A 36 0.94 6.06 -13.97
CA ARG A 36 0.92 5.34 -12.71
C ARG A 36 2.27 4.69 -12.42
N LEU A 37 2.91 5.09 -11.35
CA LEU A 37 4.06 4.40 -10.75
C LEU A 37 3.58 3.13 -10.06
N ARG A 38 4.50 2.19 -9.76
CA ARG A 38 4.18 0.95 -9.04
C ARG A 38 3.52 1.28 -7.70
N THR A 39 2.59 0.41 -7.31
CA THR A 39 1.72 0.68 -6.17
C THR A 39 2.49 0.86 -4.86
N SER A 40 2.16 1.91 -4.14
CA SER A 40 2.68 2.24 -2.82
C SER A 40 1.80 3.31 -2.17
N ALA A 41 1.76 3.34 -0.84
CA ALA A 41 1.05 4.37 -0.09
C ALA A 41 1.90 4.91 1.05
N PHE A 42 1.74 6.21 1.36
CA PHE A 42 2.34 6.85 2.51
C PHE A 42 1.25 7.25 3.51
N ILE A 43 1.44 6.91 4.77
CA ILE A 43 0.48 7.10 5.85
C ILE A 43 1.10 7.95 6.92
N GLU A 44 0.42 9.04 7.25
CA GLU A 44 0.77 9.95 8.35
C GLU A 44 -0.35 9.89 9.40
N THR A 45 -0.02 9.55 10.64
CA THR A 45 -0.95 9.54 11.76
C THR A 45 -0.24 9.99 13.03
N GLY A 46 -0.66 11.13 13.60
CA GLY A 46 0.15 11.81 14.61
C GLY A 46 1.54 12.12 14.07
N ASP A 47 2.56 11.75 14.84
CA ASP A 47 3.97 11.91 14.47
C ASP A 47 4.55 10.67 13.74
N VAL A 48 3.72 9.66 13.43
CA VAL A 48 4.17 8.40 12.82
C VAL A 48 3.97 8.43 11.32
N LYS A 49 5.02 8.10 10.58
CA LYS A 49 5.09 8.12 9.12
C LYS A 49 5.45 6.73 8.59
N MET A 50 4.55 6.09 7.86
CA MET A 50 4.71 4.73 7.37
C MET A 50 4.55 4.67 5.85
N LEU A 51 5.36 3.84 5.21
CA LEU A 51 5.14 3.42 3.82
C LEU A 51 4.46 2.04 3.82
N ILE A 52 3.55 1.81 2.88
CA ILE A 52 3.16 0.47 2.46
C ILE A 52 3.84 0.23 1.12
N ASP A 53 4.73 -0.75 1.10
CA ASP A 53 5.61 -1.12 -0.01
C ASP A 53 6.59 -0.02 -0.45
N ALA A 54 7.73 -0.47 -0.96
CA ALA A 54 8.85 0.35 -1.41
C ALA A 54 9.39 -0.22 -2.75
N GLY A 55 8.61 -0.07 -3.80
CA GLY A 55 8.92 -0.53 -5.14
C GLY A 55 10.02 0.29 -5.83
N PRO A 56 10.41 -0.05 -7.07
CA PRO A 56 11.52 0.57 -7.78
C PRO A 56 11.30 2.07 -8.10
N ASP A 57 10.09 2.57 -7.93
CA ASP A 57 9.75 3.98 -8.12
C ASP A 57 9.86 4.82 -6.84
N LEU A 58 10.29 4.22 -5.70
CA LEU A 58 10.27 4.86 -4.39
C LEU A 58 10.94 6.22 -4.39
N ARG A 59 12.14 6.34 -4.96
CA ARG A 59 12.85 7.63 -5.04
C ARG A 59 12.01 8.71 -5.70
N GLN A 60 11.40 8.42 -6.84
CA GLN A 60 10.55 9.38 -7.56
C GLN A 60 9.30 9.72 -6.76
N GLN A 61 8.71 8.74 -6.08
CA GLN A 61 7.53 8.90 -5.23
C GLN A 61 7.81 9.83 -4.05
N LEU A 62 8.90 9.61 -3.32
CA LEU A 62 9.31 10.44 -2.18
C LEU A 62 9.61 11.88 -2.61
N LEU A 63 10.38 12.06 -3.68
CA LEU A 63 10.72 13.40 -4.21
C LEU A 63 9.49 14.18 -4.66
N ARG A 64 8.56 13.53 -5.37
CA ARG A 64 7.33 14.16 -5.85
C ARG A 64 6.43 14.66 -4.72
N GLN A 65 6.41 13.93 -3.59
CA GLN A 65 5.58 14.26 -2.44
C GLN A 65 6.34 15.00 -1.33
N HIS A 66 7.62 15.37 -1.55
CA HIS A 66 8.49 16.03 -0.58
C HIS A 66 8.58 15.27 0.76
N ILE A 67 8.62 13.91 0.69
CA ILE A 67 8.72 13.05 1.86
C ILE A 67 10.19 12.87 2.21
N ASP A 68 10.60 13.31 3.38
CA ASP A 68 11.95 13.24 3.93
C ASP A 68 12.04 12.44 5.24
N GLU A 69 10.90 11.97 5.75
CA GLU A 69 10.82 11.17 6.97
C GLU A 69 9.96 9.91 6.75
N VAL A 70 10.49 8.77 7.16
CA VAL A 70 9.80 7.47 7.18
C VAL A 70 10.24 6.73 8.43
N ASP A 71 9.28 6.28 9.24
CA ASP A 71 9.53 5.49 10.46
C ASP A 71 9.58 4.00 10.16
N ALA A 72 8.67 3.56 9.29
CA ALA A 72 8.53 2.15 8.97
C ALA A 72 8.07 1.93 7.52
N ILE A 73 8.44 0.77 7.00
CA ILE A 73 7.91 0.21 5.75
C ILE A 73 7.14 -1.06 6.10
N LEU A 74 5.87 -1.10 5.73
CA LEU A 74 5.00 -2.26 5.86
C LEU A 74 5.00 -2.99 4.52
N THR A 75 5.68 -4.12 4.42
CA THR A 75 5.80 -4.86 3.15
C THR A 75 4.67 -5.87 3.00
N THR A 76 3.99 -5.85 1.86
CA THR A 76 2.91 -6.79 1.56
C THR A 76 3.45 -8.16 1.14
N HIS A 77 4.40 -8.18 0.22
CA HIS A 77 5.05 -9.39 -0.27
C HIS A 77 6.38 -9.09 -0.99
N GLU A 78 7.08 -10.14 -1.43
CA GLU A 78 8.45 -10.07 -1.92
C GLU A 78 8.63 -9.78 -3.41
N HIS A 79 7.57 -9.51 -4.18
CA HIS A 79 7.73 -9.14 -5.58
C HIS A 79 8.49 -7.82 -5.73
N LYS A 80 9.25 -7.69 -6.81
CA LYS A 80 10.19 -6.57 -6.97
C LYS A 80 9.51 -5.21 -7.11
N ASP A 81 8.31 -5.16 -7.63
CA ASP A 81 7.50 -3.95 -7.70
C ASP A 81 7.05 -3.44 -6.32
N HIS A 82 7.18 -4.26 -5.26
CA HIS A 82 6.85 -3.91 -3.86
C HIS A 82 8.07 -3.70 -2.96
N ILE A 83 9.23 -4.29 -3.27
CA ILE A 83 10.42 -4.18 -2.42
C ILE A 83 11.68 -3.70 -3.15
N GLY A 84 11.63 -3.53 -4.48
CA GLY A 84 12.82 -3.27 -5.30
C GLY A 84 13.47 -1.90 -5.09
N GLY A 85 12.83 -0.97 -4.39
CA GLY A 85 13.34 0.38 -4.12
C GLY A 85 13.78 0.64 -2.68
N ILE A 86 13.86 -0.39 -1.83
CA ILE A 86 14.20 -0.23 -0.40
C ILE A 86 15.52 0.51 -0.19
N ASP A 87 16.51 0.39 -1.10
CA ASP A 87 17.78 1.11 -0.97
C ASP A 87 17.62 2.64 -1.06
N ASP A 88 16.59 3.12 -1.75
CA ASP A 88 16.31 4.55 -1.88
C ASP A 88 15.84 5.22 -0.58
N ILE A 89 15.62 4.43 0.51
CA ILE A 89 15.37 4.97 1.84
C ILE A 89 16.65 5.44 2.56
N ARG A 90 17.82 5.17 2.01
CA ARG A 90 19.13 5.52 2.56
C ARG A 90 19.27 6.99 2.97
N PRO A 91 18.89 7.98 2.14
CA PRO A 91 18.96 9.39 2.54
C PRO A 91 18.10 9.70 3.77
N VAL A 92 16.94 9.07 3.91
CA VAL A 92 16.05 9.23 5.08
C VAL A 92 16.74 8.71 6.35
N CYS A 93 17.41 7.55 6.28
CA CYS A 93 18.18 7.01 7.41
C CYS A 93 19.28 7.98 7.87
N PHE A 94 19.96 8.64 6.92
CA PHE A 94 21.04 9.60 7.23
C PHE A 94 20.51 10.90 7.83
N LEU A 95 19.44 11.46 7.26
CA LEU A 95 18.82 12.69 7.76
C LEU A 95 18.34 12.50 9.20
N ARG A 96 17.72 11.37 9.48
CA ARG A 96 17.16 11.05 10.79
C ARG A 96 18.18 10.46 11.79
N LYS A 97 19.34 10.02 11.31
CA LYS A 97 20.35 9.27 12.11
C LYS A 97 19.73 8.09 12.85
N SER A 98 18.80 7.41 12.23
CA SER A 98 18.06 6.28 12.81
C SER A 98 17.76 5.22 11.76
N SER A 99 17.52 3.99 12.22
CA SER A 99 17.09 2.89 11.35
C SER A 99 15.63 3.04 10.95
N VAL A 100 15.32 2.65 9.72
CA VAL A 100 13.94 2.45 9.27
C VAL A 100 13.55 0.99 9.53
N GLN A 101 12.41 0.80 10.20
CA GLN A 101 11.87 -0.53 10.49
C GLN A 101 11.13 -1.09 9.27
N ILE A 102 11.40 -2.34 8.91
CA ILE A 102 10.72 -3.03 7.80
C ILE A 102 9.94 -4.19 8.38
N TYR A 103 8.63 -4.09 8.31
CA TYR A 103 7.69 -5.10 8.78
C TYR A 103 7.22 -5.99 7.63
N GLY A 104 7.22 -7.30 7.82
CA GLY A 104 6.76 -8.25 6.81
C GLY A 104 6.75 -9.70 7.29
N LEU A 105 6.21 -10.59 6.47
CA LEU A 105 6.31 -12.03 6.71
C LEU A 105 7.78 -12.47 6.68
N GLN A 106 8.13 -13.49 7.45
CA GLN A 106 9.53 -13.97 7.53
C GLN A 106 10.14 -14.25 6.15
N ARG A 107 9.36 -14.84 5.22
CA ARG A 107 9.86 -15.12 3.86
C ARG A 107 10.20 -13.83 3.08
N VAL A 108 9.41 -12.75 3.26
CA VAL A 108 9.65 -11.44 2.64
C VAL A 108 10.93 -10.83 3.21
N LEU A 109 11.08 -10.86 4.55
CA LEU A 109 12.28 -10.37 5.23
C LEU A 109 13.54 -11.14 4.82
N ASN A 110 13.43 -12.45 4.58
CA ASN A 110 14.54 -13.26 4.08
C ASN A 110 14.98 -12.82 2.68
N VAL A 111 14.04 -12.48 1.79
CA VAL A 111 14.34 -11.95 0.46
C VAL A 111 15.00 -10.57 0.57
N ILE A 112 14.46 -9.68 1.40
CA ILE A 112 15.04 -8.34 1.63
C ILE A 112 16.46 -8.47 2.20
N HIS A 113 16.66 -9.33 3.19
CA HIS A 113 17.99 -9.57 3.78
C HIS A 113 19.01 -10.07 2.72
N LYS A 114 18.55 -10.94 1.81
CA LYS A 114 19.39 -11.47 0.72
C LYS A 114 19.71 -10.41 -0.32
N ASP A 115 18.71 -9.64 -0.75
CA ASP A 115 18.85 -8.66 -1.84
C ASP A 115 19.68 -7.43 -1.42
N TYR A 116 19.62 -7.09 -0.13
CA TYR A 116 20.30 -5.94 0.48
C TYR A 116 21.33 -6.38 1.53
N ASP A 117 22.00 -7.53 1.32
CA ASP A 117 22.92 -8.17 2.27
C ASP A 117 24.00 -7.22 2.81
N TYR A 118 24.45 -6.29 1.98
CA TYR A 118 25.44 -5.28 2.33
C TYR A 118 25.00 -4.37 3.50
N ALA A 119 23.69 -4.14 3.67
CA ALA A 119 23.14 -3.34 4.76
C ALA A 119 23.11 -4.08 6.11
N PHE A 120 23.24 -5.41 6.08
CA PHE A 120 23.14 -6.27 7.27
C PHE A 120 24.46 -6.92 7.70
N LYS A 121 25.59 -6.55 7.07
CA LYS A 121 26.92 -7.07 7.44
C LYS A 121 27.33 -6.58 8.84
N PRO A 122 28.13 -7.35 9.62
CA PRO A 122 28.60 -6.96 10.95
C PRO A 122 29.35 -5.61 10.98
N HIS A 123 30.04 -5.29 9.89
CA HIS A 123 30.73 -4.02 9.69
C HIS A 123 30.32 -3.44 8.34
N PRO A 124 29.12 -2.85 8.24
CA PRO A 124 28.63 -2.36 6.99
C PRO A 124 29.46 -1.16 6.51
N TYR A 125 29.60 -1.03 5.20
CA TYR A 125 30.25 0.13 4.59
C TYR A 125 29.51 1.44 5.01
N PRO A 126 30.25 2.50 5.38
CA PRO A 126 29.63 3.79 5.67
C PRO A 126 28.87 4.28 4.43
N GLY A 127 27.60 4.52 4.56
CA GLY A 127 26.77 4.96 3.45
C GLY A 127 25.70 3.97 3.00
N VAL A 128 25.58 2.80 3.65
CA VAL A 128 24.44 1.89 3.44
C VAL A 128 23.21 2.33 4.24
N PRO A 129 21.97 1.95 3.82
CA PRO A 129 20.79 2.24 4.62
C PRO A 129 20.85 1.50 5.97
N SER A 130 20.38 2.16 7.02
CA SER A 130 20.20 1.52 8.33
C SER A 130 18.80 0.92 8.40
N LEU A 131 18.69 -0.41 8.32
CA LEU A 131 17.44 -1.15 8.24
C LEU A 131 17.30 -2.11 9.43
N GLN A 132 16.08 -2.18 9.98
CA GLN A 132 15.74 -3.14 11.02
C GLN A 132 14.57 -4.02 10.53
N LEU A 133 14.81 -5.33 10.41
CA LEU A 133 13.79 -6.28 9.98
C LEU A 133 12.92 -6.72 11.16
N CYS A 134 11.59 -6.57 11.03
CA CYS A 134 10.60 -6.85 12.05
C CYS A 134 9.58 -7.86 11.51
N GLN A 135 9.58 -9.07 12.05
CA GLN A 135 8.65 -10.11 11.60
C GLN A 135 7.22 -9.80 12.01
N VAL A 136 6.32 -9.78 11.02
CA VAL A 136 4.87 -9.77 11.23
C VAL A 136 4.37 -11.21 11.38
N LYS A 137 3.63 -11.46 12.47
CA LYS A 137 2.91 -12.70 12.74
C LYS A 137 1.43 -12.54 12.39
N GLU A 138 0.56 -13.30 13.04
CA GLU A 138 -0.90 -13.21 12.82
C GLU A 138 -1.57 -12.11 13.65
N GLU A 139 -0.92 -11.74 14.73
CA GLU A 139 -1.43 -10.77 15.69
C GLU A 139 -1.16 -9.32 15.24
N CYS A 140 -1.94 -8.38 15.76
CA CYS A 140 -1.67 -6.98 15.58
C CYS A 140 -0.31 -6.60 16.23
N PHE A 141 0.33 -5.61 15.65
CA PHE A 141 1.61 -5.09 16.13
C PHE A 141 1.59 -3.56 16.23
N GLN A 142 2.62 -3.01 16.82
CA GLN A 142 2.72 -1.57 17.04
C GLN A 142 3.87 -0.98 16.22
N VAL A 143 3.60 0.15 15.57
CA VAL A 143 4.63 1.02 14.98
C VAL A 143 4.59 2.34 15.75
N LYS A 144 5.54 2.56 16.63
CA LYS A 144 5.61 3.77 17.50
C LYS A 144 4.28 4.08 18.21
N GLY A 145 3.58 3.07 18.70
CA GLY A 145 2.30 3.23 19.39
C GLY A 145 1.06 3.20 18.48
N VAL A 146 1.23 3.22 17.17
CA VAL A 146 0.12 3.03 16.21
C VAL A 146 -0.14 1.55 16.01
N THR A 147 -1.37 1.10 16.27
CA THR A 147 -1.77 -0.29 16.05
C THR A 147 -1.96 -0.59 14.57
N VAL A 148 -1.26 -1.62 14.09
CA VAL A 148 -1.39 -2.16 12.73
C VAL A 148 -1.92 -3.58 12.81
N VAL A 149 -3.02 -3.84 12.10
CA VAL A 149 -3.63 -5.18 12.00
C VAL A 149 -3.27 -5.79 10.65
N PRO A 150 -2.51 -6.89 10.62
CA PRO A 150 -2.23 -7.60 9.38
C PRO A 150 -3.47 -8.34 8.88
N VAL A 151 -3.75 -8.20 7.60
CA VAL A 151 -4.85 -8.88 6.89
C VAL A 151 -4.25 -9.85 5.89
N ARG A 152 -4.46 -11.15 6.08
CA ARG A 152 -3.93 -12.17 5.18
C ARG A 152 -4.81 -12.32 3.96
N VAL A 153 -4.24 -12.07 2.80
CA VAL A 153 -4.91 -12.25 1.52
C VAL A 153 -4.09 -13.19 0.62
N ARG A 154 -4.64 -13.61 -0.49
CA ARG A 154 -3.92 -14.46 -1.44
C ARG A 154 -3.70 -13.75 -2.75
N HIS A 155 -2.45 -13.82 -3.21
CA HIS A 155 -2.06 -13.51 -4.58
C HIS A 155 -1.88 -14.84 -5.32
N LEU A 156 -2.92 -15.33 -6.01
CA LEU A 156 -3.03 -16.71 -6.46
C LEU A 156 -2.90 -17.69 -5.28
N SER A 157 -1.83 -18.49 -5.23
CA SER A 157 -1.53 -19.40 -4.11
C SER A 157 -0.62 -18.78 -3.04
N LEU A 158 -0.01 -17.62 -3.32
CA LEU A 158 0.93 -16.95 -2.42
C LEU A 158 0.17 -16.20 -1.32
N PRO A 159 0.36 -16.53 -0.02
CA PRO A 159 -0.17 -15.72 1.07
C PRO A 159 0.60 -14.41 1.15
N ILE A 160 -0.10 -13.28 1.12
CA ILE A 160 0.48 -11.94 1.22
C ILE A 160 -0.25 -11.15 2.30
N LEU A 161 0.26 -9.97 2.66
CA LEU A 161 -0.37 -9.10 3.65
C LEU A 161 -1.04 -7.89 2.99
N GLY A 162 -2.24 -7.58 3.47
CA GLY A 162 -2.76 -6.23 3.52
C GLY A 162 -2.66 -5.72 4.95
N TYR A 163 -3.08 -4.48 5.18
CA TYR A 163 -2.98 -3.84 6.48
C TYR A 163 -4.25 -3.05 6.80
N ARG A 164 -4.65 -3.08 8.09
CA ARG A 164 -5.62 -2.15 8.64
C ARG A 164 -4.95 -1.27 9.71
N ILE A 165 -5.17 0.02 9.64
CA ILE A 165 -4.71 1.02 10.61
C ILE A 165 -5.93 1.86 10.99
N GLY A 166 -6.43 1.73 12.21
CA GLY A 166 -7.68 2.37 12.62
C GLY A 166 -8.84 2.04 11.66
N ASN A 167 -9.43 3.06 11.06
CA ASN A 167 -10.53 2.94 10.08
C ASN A 167 -10.07 2.93 8.61
N PHE A 168 -8.79 2.75 8.36
CA PHE A 168 -8.19 2.63 7.04
C PHE A 168 -7.77 1.19 6.75
N GLY A 169 -8.13 0.66 5.59
CA GLY A 169 -7.69 -0.65 5.08
C GLY A 169 -6.96 -0.51 3.75
N TYR A 170 -5.86 -1.25 3.59
CA TYR A 170 -5.08 -1.28 2.36
C TYR A 170 -4.84 -2.72 1.92
N ILE A 171 -5.32 -3.07 0.73
CA ILE A 171 -5.20 -4.39 0.11
C ILE A 171 -4.67 -4.19 -1.32
N THR A 172 -3.53 -4.78 -1.62
CA THR A 172 -3.00 -4.84 -2.99
C THR A 172 -2.75 -6.29 -3.40
N ASP A 173 -2.69 -6.56 -4.70
CA ASP A 173 -2.35 -7.85 -5.30
C ASP A 173 -3.23 -9.04 -4.90
N ALA A 174 -4.35 -8.78 -4.26
CA ALA A 174 -5.25 -9.83 -3.83
C ALA A 174 -6.05 -10.41 -4.99
N SER A 175 -6.22 -11.74 -4.96
CA SER A 175 -7.18 -12.50 -5.76
C SER A 175 -8.23 -13.21 -4.89
N PHE A 176 -8.01 -13.24 -3.57
CA PHE A 176 -8.93 -13.86 -2.61
C PHE A 176 -8.69 -13.32 -1.19
N ILE A 177 -9.78 -13.12 -0.45
CA ILE A 177 -9.81 -12.77 0.97
C ILE A 177 -10.78 -13.72 1.66
N SER A 178 -10.35 -14.41 2.73
CA SER A 178 -11.24 -15.29 3.49
C SER A 178 -12.24 -14.50 4.34
N GLU A 179 -13.34 -15.12 4.75
CA GLU A 179 -14.36 -14.49 5.61
C GLU A 179 -13.77 -13.99 6.94
N THR A 180 -12.85 -14.74 7.52
CA THR A 180 -12.15 -14.35 8.76
C THR A 180 -11.30 -13.11 8.57
N GLU A 181 -10.65 -12.95 7.43
CA GLU A 181 -9.87 -11.77 7.10
C GLU A 181 -10.75 -10.59 6.67
N MET A 182 -11.86 -10.86 5.97
CA MET A 182 -12.90 -9.85 5.69
C MET A 182 -13.47 -9.23 6.98
N ALA A 183 -13.63 -10.03 8.04
CA ALA A 183 -14.10 -9.53 9.33
C ALA A 183 -13.19 -8.45 9.93
N LYS A 184 -11.87 -8.52 9.68
CA LYS A 184 -10.91 -7.48 10.10
C LYS A 184 -11.08 -6.16 9.34
N LEU A 185 -11.71 -6.19 8.16
CA LEU A 185 -11.91 -5.03 7.28
C LEU A 185 -13.32 -4.41 7.39
N LYS A 186 -14.11 -4.80 8.37
CA LYS A 186 -15.43 -4.18 8.62
C LYS A 186 -15.31 -2.79 9.23
N ASN A 187 -16.34 -1.97 8.99
CA ASN A 187 -16.49 -0.61 9.54
C ASN A 187 -15.35 0.34 9.17
N LEU A 188 -14.78 0.21 7.98
CA LEU A 188 -13.76 1.13 7.47
C LEU A 188 -14.40 2.44 6.99
N ASP A 189 -13.72 3.55 7.24
CA ASP A 189 -14.03 4.81 6.56
C ASP A 189 -13.42 4.83 5.16
N VAL A 190 -12.25 4.23 5.01
CA VAL A 190 -11.54 4.15 3.72
C VAL A 190 -10.97 2.75 3.49
N LEU A 191 -11.25 2.20 2.32
CA LEU A 191 -10.61 1.00 1.80
C LEU A 191 -9.86 1.33 0.51
N VAL A 192 -8.57 1.00 0.45
CA VAL A 192 -7.80 0.92 -0.79
C VAL A 192 -7.69 -0.54 -1.17
N ILE A 193 -8.10 -0.91 -2.38
CA ILE A 193 -8.11 -2.30 -2.84
C ILE A 193 -7.67 -2.40 -4.30
N ASN A 194 -6.95 -3.47 -4.66
CA ASN A 194 -6.53 -3.66 -6.04
C ASN A 194 -7.70 -4.01 -6.96
N ALA A 195 -7.66 -3.42 -8.16
CA ALA A 195 -8.47 -3.82 -9.30
C ALA A 195 -7.59 -3.72 -10.56
N LEU A 196 -7.09 -4.85 -11.03
CA LEU A 196 -6.07 -4.85 -12.08
C LEU A 196 -6.60 -4.32 -13.42
N ARG A 197 -7.77 -4.81 -13.85
CA ARG A 197 -8.43 -4.50 -15.14
C ARG A 197 -9.89 -4.94 -15.11
N LYS A 198 -10.64 -4.69 -16.20
CA LYS A 198 -12.04 -5.12 -16.31
C LYS A 198 -12.17 -6.63 -16.48
N GLU A 199 -11.33 -7.25 -17.33
CA GLU A 199 -11.33 -8.68 -17.60
C GLU A 199 -10.74 -9.48 -16.42
N MET A 200 -11.16 -10.73 -16.31
CA MET A 200 -10.64 -11.64 -15.28
C MET A 200 -9.12 -11.82 -15.37
N HIS A 201 -8.50 -11.93 -14.20
CA HIS A 201 -7.10 -12.28 -14.04
C HIS A 201 -6.93 -13.35 -12.96
N TYR A 202 -6.03 -14.29 -13.16
CA TYR A 202 -5.89 -15.44 -12.26
C TYR A 202 -5.28 -15.12 -10.89
N SER A 203 -4.50 -14.05 -10.78
CA SER A 203 -3.76 -13.70 -9.55
C SER A 203 -4.18 -12.39 -8.89
N HIS A 204 -5.06 -11.60 -9.52
CA HIS A 204 -5.54 -10.31 -9.00
C HIS A 204 -7.04 -10.19 -9.15
N PHE A 205 -7.69 -9.46 -8.26
CA PHE A 205 -9.06 -9.05 -8.50
C PHE A 205 -9.15 -8.22 -9.78
N ASN A 206 -10.14 -8.53 -10.61
CA ASN A 206 -10.60 -7.63 -11.65
C ASN A 206 -11.57 -6.58 -11.04
N LEU A 207 -12.04 -5.65 -11.85
CA LEU A 207 -12.94 -4.59 -11.39
C LEU A 207 -14.18 -5.15 -10.69
N GLU A 208 -14.88 -6.11 -11.30
CA GLU A 208 -16.12 -6.68 -10.74
C GLU A 208 -15.90 -7.40 -9.41
N GLN A 209 -14.81 -8.14 -9.28
CA GLN A 209 -14.44 -8.83 -8.04
C GLN A 209 -14.10 -7.83 -6.92
N ALA A 210 -13.34 -6.75 -7.23
CA ALA A 210 -13.05 -5.69 -6.29
C ALA A 210 -14.33 -4.99 -5.82
N LEU A 211 -15.25 -4.67 -6.73
CA LEU A 211 -16.57 -4.11 -6.41
C LEU A 211 -17.40 -5.08 -5.56
N GLY A 212 -17.28 -6.40 -5.78
CA GLY A 212 -17.91 -7.42 -4.96
C GLY A 212 -17.43 -7.38 -3.50
N VAL A 213 -16.11 -7.26 -3.27
CA VAL A 213 -15.53 -7.10 -1.94
C VAL A 213 -15.98 -5.78 -1.30
N ILE A 214 -15.98 -4.69 -2.04
CA ILE A 214 -16.44 -3.37 -1.56
C ILE A 214 -17.90 -3.42 -1.12
N ARG A 215 -18.78 -4.06 -1.89
CA ARG A 215 -20.21 -4.26 -1.52
C ARG A 215 -20.38 -5.06 -0.23
N GLN A 216 -19.52 -6.04 0.06
CA GLN A 216 -19.59 -6.85 1.30
C GLN A 216 -19.04 -6.12 2.52
N LEU A 217 -18.06 -5.25 2.34
CA LEU A 217 -17.40 -4.51 3.42
C LEU A 217 -18.08 -3.16 3.74
N GLU A 218 -18.78 -2.57 2.75
CA GLU A 218 -19.49 -1.30 2.85
C GLU A 218 -18.64 -0.16 3.47
N PRO A 219 -17.40 0.08 2.99
CA PRO A 219 -16.60 1.20 3.48
C PRO A 219 -17.27 2.52 3.05
N ARG A 220 -17.07 3.60 3.82
CA ARG A 220 -17.61 4.91 3.44
C ARG A 220 -17.07 5.40 2.10
N ARG A 221 -15.80 5.11 1.80
CA ARG A 221 -15.13 5.38 0.51
C ARG A 221 -14.18 4.25 0.18
N ALA A 222 -14.16 3.86 -1.09
CA ALA A 222 -13.20 2.89 -1.60
C ALA A 222 -12.38 3.49 -2.75
N TYR A 223 -11.10 3.14 -2.82
CA TYR A 223 -10.18 3.58 -3.86
C TYR A 223 -9.52 2.37 -4.51
N LEU A 224 -9.58 2.32 -5.85
CA LEU A 224 -8.98 1.25 -6.63
C LEU A 224 -7.51 1.55 -6.89
N THR A 225 -6.63 0.57 -6.65
CA THR A 225 -5.18 0.64 -6.87
C THR A 225 -4.67 -0.56 -7.66
N HIS A 226 -3.38 -0.63 -7.93
CA HIS A 226 -2.70 -1.69 -8.70
C HIS A 226 -3.31 -1.88 -10.10
N VAL A 227 -3.56 -0.75 -10.76
CA VAL A 227 -4.31 -0.65 -12.01
C VAL A 227 -3.38 -0.80 -13.21
N SER A 228 -3.75 -1.65 -14.18
CA SER A 228 -3.06 -1.79 -15.46
C SER A 228 -3.63 -0.84 -16.53
N HIS A 229 -2.94 -0.74 -17.65
CA HIS A 229 -3.42 -0.01 -18.82
C HIS A 229 -4.68 -0.62 -19.47
N ASP A 230 -4.98 -1.90 -19.16
CA ASP A 230 -6.19 -2.58 -19.65
C ASP A 230 -7.45 -2.19 -18.86
N MET A 231 -7.34 -1.43 -17.78
CA MET A 231 -8.51 -0.89 -17.07
C MET A 231 -9.28 0.11 -17.92
N GLY A 232 -8.59 0.93 -18.70
CA GLY A 232 -9.13 2.03 -19.48
C GLY A 232 -8.64 3.39 -18.99
N LEU A 233 -9.09 4.46 -19.66
CA LEU A 233 -8.76 5.84 -19.30
C LEU A 233 -9.41 6.23 -17.97
N TYR A 234 -8.69 6.98 -17.16
CA TYR A 234 -9.17 7.45 -15.85
C TYR A 234 -10.53 8.13 -15.91
N GLU A 235 -10.70 9.04 -16.86
CA GLU A 235 -11.95 9.79 -17.00
C GLU A 235 -13.15 8.90 -17.36
N GLU A 236 -12.94 7.91 -18.24
CA GLU A 236 -13.99 6.99 -18.70
C GLU A 236 -14.38 6.05 -17.54
N VAL A 237 -13.41 5.39 -16.93
CA VAL A 237 -13.63 4.43 -15.85
C VAL A 237 -14.25 5.10 -14.62
N SER A 238 -13.81 6.31 -14.28
CA SER A 238 -14.36 7.04 -13.13
C SER A 238 -15.85 7.33 -13.23
N LYS A 239 -16.41 7.44 -14.46
CA LYS A 239 -17.85 7.64 -14.70
C LYS A 239 -18.68 6.35 -14.56
N GLU A 240 -18.03 5.19 -14.65
CA GLU A 240 -18.66 3.87 -14.55
C GLU A 240 -18.73 3.35 -13.09
N LEU A 241 -17.94 3.95 -12.18
CA LEU A 241 -17.84 3.48 -10.80
C LEU A 241 -19.04 3.93 -9.95
N PRO A 242 -19.43 3.14 -8.92
CA PRO A 242 -20.41 3.56 -7.93
C PRO A 242 -20.00 4.85 -7.21
N GLU A 243 -20.97 5.61 -6.67
CA GLU A 243 -20.79 6.95 -6.10
C GLU A 243 -19.65 7.09 -5.08
N HIS A 244 -19.40 6.07 -4.26
CA HIS A 244 -18.36 6.09 -3.22
C HIS A 244 -17.13 5.24 -3.55
N VAL A 245 -17.01 4.83 -4.81
CA VAL A 245 -15.85 4.11 -5.32
C VAL A 245 -15.11 4.99 -6.31
N PHE A 246 -13.81 5.14 -6.11
CA PHE A 246 -12.98 6.04 -6.89
C PHE A 246 -11.80 5.28 -7.51
N LEU A 247 -11.44 5.62 -8.72
CA LEU A 247 -10.19 5.17 -9.30
C LEU A 247 -9.04 5.97 -8.69
N GLY A 248 -8.13 5.31 -7.97
CA GLY A 248 -6.95 5.95 -7.40
C GLY A 248 -6.03 6.50 -8.51
N TYR A 249 -5.29 7.53 -8.21
CA TYR A 249 -4.23 8.09 -9.04
C TYR A 249 -3.04 8.53 -8.19
N ASP A 250 -1.90 8.62 -8.81
CA ASP A 250 -0.64 8.94 -8.13
C ASP A 250 -0.65 10.36 -7.55
N GLY A 251 -0.38 10.48 -6.25
CA GLY A 251 -0.41 11.72 -5.50
C GLY A 251 -1.78 12.05 -4.90
N LEU A 252 -2.79 11.17 -5.04
CA LEU A 252 -4.09 11.35 -4.38
C LEU A 252 -3.93 11.34 -2.86
N VAL A 253 -4.41 12.39 -2.21
CA VAL A 253 -4.44 12.53 -0.75
C VAL A 253 -5.83 12.22 -0.21
N ILE A 254 -5.90 11.35 0.77
CA ILE A 254 -7.13 10.89 1.41
C ILE A 254 -7.01 11.14 2.91
N ASN A 255 -7.97 11.88 3.48
CA ASN A 255 -8.04 12.12 4.92
C ASN A 255 -9.06 11.16 5.55
N VAL A 256 -8.67 10.56 6.69
CA VAL A 256 -9.51 9.69 7.52
C VAL A 256 -9.63 10.35 8.89
N GLU A 257 -10.85 10.62 9.30
CA GLU A 257 -11.16 11.13 10.63
C GLU A 257 -11.24 9.95 11.61
N GLU A 258 -10.49 9.99 12.70
CA GLU A 258 -10.70 9.05 13.79
C GLU A 258 -11.99 9.39 14.53
N LYS A 259 -12.92 8.44 14.55
CA LYS A 259 -14.07 8.53 15.44
C LYS A 259 -13.59 8.32 16.88
N GLU A 260 -13.96 9.21 17.78
CA GLU A 260 -13.85 8.92 19.21
C GLU A 260 -14.63 7.63 19.49
N GLU A 261 -13.98 6.60 20.01
CA GLU A 261 -14.68 5.51 20.70
C GLU A 261 -15.43 6.17 21.86
N LYS A 262 -16.75 6.27 21.74
CA LYS A 262 -17.57 6.59 22.88
C LYS A 262 -17.35 5.46 23.88
N ASN A 263 -16.55 5.73 24.91
CA ASN A 263 -16.52 4.92 26.12
C ASN A 263 -17.92 5.02 26.77
N ASP A 264 -18.85 4.16 26.34
CA ASP A 264 -20.08 3.88 27.07
C ASP A 264 -19.73 3.03 28.32
N LEU A 265 -18.90 3.58 29.19
CA LEU A 265 -18.89 3.21 30.60
C LEU A 265 -19.99 4.00 31.29
N GLN A 266 -21.24 3.63 31.02
CA GLN A 266 -22.32 3.97 31.89
C GLN A 266 -22.31 2.97 33.05
N THR A 267 -21.87 3.50 34.21
CA THR A 267 -22.22 3.14 35.59
C THR A 267 -23.55 2.37 35.70
N GLN A 268 -23.49 1.19 36.26
CA GLN A 268 -24.48 0.63 37.18
C GLN A 268 -23.77 0.05 38.41
#